data_c91d2316dbe7d7481cbc8c9d410c3476
#
_entry.id   c91d2316dbe7d7481cbc8c9d410c3476
#
_cell.length_a   1.000
_cell.length_b   1.000
_cell.length_c   1.000
_cell.angle_alpha   90.00
_cell.angle_beta   90.00
_cell.angle_gamma   90.00
#
_symmetry.space_group_name_H-M   'P 1'
#
loop_
_entity.id
_entity.type
_entity.pdbx_description
1 polymer ?
#
loop_
_entity_poly.entity_id
_entity_poly.type
_entity_poly.pdbx_seq_one_letter_code
_entity_poly.pdbx_strand_id
1 'polypeptide(L)'
;MITTKGGLLVQLAKGCEGNGGVLVETHTDTLGGMVAEVKGNGRLRLTALGGMNPNNAETENCVVITRDGKRYEGCFQMNNPSIHVNGSYDQQDRTYDNMEVVLDEMVFSKEETKALGIETGDIVCFETRTRITEKGYIKSRFLDDKLSVAILLGYAKYLKEENITPSRPVYQHITVYEEVGHGGSASVPEGVTDILSVDMGCVGDGLECKEHQVSICVKDSGGPYSYDFTGELIAAAKANGIDYAADVYPHYGSDVEATLRGGADARHALIGAGVYASHGYERSHVDGVKNTLELLAAYLDK
;
A
#
# COMPACT_ATOMS: atom_id res chain seq x y z
N MET A 1 10.36 -16.98 4.51
CA MET A 1 9.43 -18.00 3.94
C MET A 1 8.26 -17.30 3.26
N ILE A 2 7.64 -17.93 2.30
CA ILE A 2 6.35 -17.45 1.77
C ILE A 2 5.25 -17.98 2.69
N THR A 3 4.37 -17.10 3.14
CA THR A 3 3.23 -17.46 3.99
C THR A 3 2.11 -18.11 3.16
N THR A 4 1.17 -18.80 3.81
CA THR A 4 0.00 -19.38 3.11
C THR A 4 -0.86 -18.33 2.42
N LYS A 5 -0.91 -17.10 2.96
CA LYS A 5 -1.61 -15.97 2.35
C LYS A 5 -0.86 -15.35 1.15
N GLY A 6 0.40 -15.72 0.92
CA GLY A 6 1.23 -15.22 -0.19
C GLY A 6 2.22 -14.12 0.21
N GLY A 7 2.21 -13.66 1.46
CA GLY A 7 3.18 -12.70 1.98
C GLY A 7 4.58 -13.31 2.16
N LEU A 8 5.58 -12.46 2.32
CA LEU A 8 6.98 -12.86 2.57
C LEU A 8 7.39 -12.52 4.00
N LEU A 9 7.69 -13.54 4.81
CA LEU A 9 8.23 -13.38 6.16
C LEU A 9 9.73 -13.73 6.17
N VAL A 10 10.56 -12.79 6.65
CA VAL A 10 12.03 -12.90 6.68
C VAL A 10 12.54 -12.54 8.07
N GLN A 11 13.42 -13.36 8.65
CA GLN A 11 14.25 -12.96 9.78
C GLN A 11 15.55 -12.34 9.25
N LEU A 12 15.84 -11.08 9.65
CA LEU A 12 16.96 -10.33 9.09
C LEU A 12 18.31 -10.73 9.66
N ALA A 13 18.37 -11.20 10.90
CA ALA A 13 19.62 -11.63 11.54
C ALA A 13 19.50 -13.04 12.10
N LYS A 14 20.52 -13.87 11.87
CA LYS A 14 20.66 -15.19 12.48
C LYS A 14 21.42 -15.05 13.80
N GLY A 15 20.99 -15.81 14.82
CA GLY A 15 21.67 -15.86 16.12
C GLY A 15 21.15 -14.86 17.16
N CYS A 16 20.21 -13.98 16.80
CA CYS A 16 19.41 -13.28 17.79
C CYS A 16 18.24 -14.19 18.17
N GLU A 17 18.42 -15.01 19.17
CA GLU A 17 17.35 -15.85 19.73
C GLU A 17 16.92 -15.23 21.06
N GLY A 18 15.62 -15.18 21.32
CA GLY A 18 15.09 -14.69 22.59
C GLY A 18 13.75 -13.98 22.47
N ASN A 19 13.20 -13.64 23.63
CA ASN A 19 12.01 -12.81 23.75
C ASN A 19 12.34 -11.35 23.44
N GLY A 20 11.35 -10.59 23.00
CA GLY A 20 11.49 -9.16 22.70
C GLY A 20 11.80 -8.86 21.24
N GLY A 21 11.46 -9.78 20.33
CA GLY A 21 11.58 -9.58 18.90
C GLY A 21 10.69 -8.44 18.37
N VAL A 22 11.11 -7.85 17.27
CA VAL A 22 10.33 -6.84 16.52
C VAL A 22 9.86 -7.44 15.20
N LEU A 23 8.58 -7.35 14.93
CA LEU A 23 8.01 -7.61 13.61
C LEU A 23 7.79 -6.25 12.92
N VAL A 24 8.39 -6.07 11.76
CA VAL A 24 8.19 -4.90 10.90
C VAL A 24 7.31 -5.33 9.74
N GLU A 25 6.13 -4.72 9.63
CA GLU A 25 5.13 -5.07 8.61
C GLU A 25 5.01 -3.95 7.56
N THR A 26 4.80 -4.34 6.32
CA THR A 26 4.49 -3.50 5.16
C THR A 26 3.69 -4.34 4.17
N HIS A 27 2.91 -3.73 3.29
CA HIS A 27 2.15 -4.51 2.33
C HIS A 27 2.58 -4.31 0.88
N THR A 28 2.34 -5.32 0.05
CA THR A 28 2.68 -5.27 -1.38
C THR A 28 1.47 -5.39 -2.29
N ASP A 29 0.30 -5.73 -1.77
CA ASP A 29 -0.93 -5.63 -2.51
C ASP A 29 -1.29 -4.16 -2.77
N THR A 30 -2.11 -3.94 -3.77
CA THR A 30 -2.50 -2.61 -4.22
C THR A 30 -3.99 -2.56 -4.46
N LEU A 31 -4.53 -1.37 -4.41
CA LEU A 31 -5.85 -1.09 -4.93
C LEU A 31 -5.97 -1.55 -6.40
N GLY A 32 -7.18 -1.88 -6.81
CA GLY A 32 -7.44 -2.31 -8.17
C GLY A 32 -8.93 -2.50 -8.45
N GLY A 33 -9.21 -3.23 -9.50
CA GLY A 33 -10.56 -3.64 -9.86
C GLY A 33 -10.66 -5.15 -10.04
N MET A 34 -11.88 -5.65 -9.93
CA MET A 34 -12.23 -7.02 -10.29
C MET A 34 -13.41 -7.00 -11.27
N VAL A 35 -13.37 -7.82 -12.29
CA VAL A 35 -14.48 -7.96 -13.22
C VAL A 35 -15.72 -8.46 -12.47
N ALA A 36 -16.72 -7.60 -12.34
CA ALA A 36 -18.02 -7.95 -11.75
C ALA A 36 -18.99 -8.48 -12.80
N GLU A 37 -18.87 -7.97 -14.05
CA GLU A 37 -19.75 -8.36 -15.14
C GLU A 37 -19.10 -8.15 -16.50
N VAL A 38 -19.26 -9.10 -17.42
CA VAL A 38 -19.06 -8.89 -18.84
C VAL A 38 -20.40 -8.42 -19.43
N LYS A 39 -20.45 -7.16 -19.87
CA LYS A 39 -21.65 -6.49 -20.40
C LYS A 39 -22.03 -7.01 -21.78
N GLY A 40 -23.27 -6.79 -22.20
CA GLY A 40 -23.77 -7.21 -23.51
C GLY A 40 -23.02 -6.62 -24.71
N ASN A 41 -22.37 -5.46 -24.53
CA ASN A 41 -21.54 -4.78 -25.54
C ASN A 41 -20.05 -5.22 -25.50
N GLY A 42 -19.71 -6.26 -24.75
CA GLY A 42 -18.34 -6.77 -24.61
C GLY A 42 -17.46 -6.04 -23.60
N ARG A 43 -17.89 -4.91 -23.05
CA ARG A 43 -17.14 -4.13 -22.04
C ARG A 43 -17.30 -4.72 -20.65
N LEU A 44 -16.44 -4.31 -19.72
CA LEU A 44 -16.42 -4.89 -18.36
C LEU A 44 -16.87 -3.87 -17.33
N ARG A 45 -17.85 -4.24 -16.52
CA ARG A 45 -18.17 -3.53 -15.28
C ARG A 45 -17.31 -4.11 -14.17
N LEU A 46 -16.71 -3.23 -13.36
CA LEU A 46 -15.83 -3.60 -12.26
C LEU A 46 -16.52 -3.49 -10.90
N THR A 47 -15.92 -4.13 -9.91
CA THR A 47 -16.04 -3.81 -8.49
C THR A 47 -14.66 -3.45 -7.94
N ALA A 48 -14.61 -2.65 -6.87
CA ALA A 48 -13.36 -2.25 -6.24
C ALA A 48 -12.64 -3.44 -5.59
N LEU A 49 -11.31 -3.41 -5.64
CA LEU A 49 -10.44 -4.12 -4.72
C LEU A 49 -9.80 -3.07 -3.81
N GLY A 50 -10.08 -3.19 -2.51
CA GLY A 50 -9.72 -2.15 -1.54
C GLY A 50 -10.50 -0.85 -1.72
N GLY A 51 -9.94 0.25 -1.22
CA GLY A 51 -10.54 1.59 -1.27
C GLY A 51 -10.40 2.33 -2.61
N MET A 52 -10.38 1.63 -3.75
CA MET A 52 -10.22 2.25 -5.07
C MET A 52 -11.43 3.09 -5.46
N ASN A 53 -11.26 4.40 -5.50
CA ASN A 53 -12.29 5.32 -5.99
C ASN A 53 -12.27 5.40 -7.51
N PRO A 54 -13.39 5.20 -8.23
CA PRO A 54 -13.45 5.27 -9.69
C PRO A 54 -12.95 6.61 -10.26
N ASN A 55 -13.15 7.74 -9.56
CA ASN A 55 -12.63 9.05 -9.97
C ASN A 55 -11.11 9.03 -10.17
N ASN A 56 -10.40 8.26 -9.38
CA ASN A 56 -8.95 8.20 -9.41
C ASN A 56 -8.39 7.30 -10.52
N ALA A 57 -9.27 6.52 -11.17
CA ALA A 57 -8.91 5.63 -12.27
C ALA A 57 -9.56 6.01 -13.61
N GLU A 58 -10.42 7.04 -13.65
CA GLU A 58 -11.01 7.52 -14.89
C GLU A 58 -9.92 7.89 -15.91
N THR A 59 -10.08 7.44 -17.15
CA THR A 59 -9.14 7.60 -18.26
C THR A 59 -7.79 6.88 -18.11
N GLU A 60 -7.65 5.99 -17.13
CA GLU A 60 -6.41 5.26 -16.92
C GLU A 60 -6.34 4.01 -17.80
N ASN A 61 -5.15 3.73 -18.32
CA ASN A 61 -4.87 2.44 -18.92
C ASN A 61 -4.93 1.35 -17.85
N CYS A 62 -5.35 0.16 -18.26
CA CYS A 62 -5.41 -0.99 -17.37
C CYS A 62 -5.09 -2.29 -18.09
N VAL A 63 -4.81 -3.32 -17.32
CA VAL A 63 -4.59 -4.68 -17.79
C VAL A 63 -5.54 -5.61 -17.06
N VAL A 64 -6.34 -6.35 -17.80
CA VAL A 64 -7.16 -7.45 -17.29
C VAL A 64 -6.32 -8.71 -17.25
N ILE A 65 -6.25 -9.35 -16.10
CA ILE A 65 -5.49 -10.60 -15.88
C ILE A 65 -6.47 -11.73 -15.60
N THR A 66 -6.52 -12.69 -16.50
CA THR A 66 -7.41 -13.86 -16.37
C THR A 66 -6.81 -14.91 -15.46
N ARG A 67 -7.64 -15.86 -14.97
CA ARG A 67 -7.18 -16.94 -14.09
C ARG A 67 -6.15 -17.87 -14.74
N ASP A 68 -6.13 -17.98 -16.06
CA ASP A 68 -5.11 -18.73 -16.81
C ASP A 68 -3.85 -17.90 -17.13
N GLY A 69 -3.78 -16.65 -16.61
CA GLY A 69 -2.62 -15.78 -16.69
C GLY A 69 -2.52 -14.98 -17.98
N LYS A 70 -3.51 -15.01 -18.86
CA LYS A 70 -3.55 -14.12 -20.04
C LYS A 70 -3.76 -12.68 -19.60
N ARG A 71 -3.27 -11.75 -20.42
CA ARG A 71 -3.30 -10.31 -20.14
C ARG A 71 -3.89 -9.59 -21.35
N TYR A 72 -4.90 -8.75 -21.08
CA TYR A 72 -5.55 -7.93 -22.09
C TYR A 72 -5.47 -6.47 -21.67
N GLU A 73 -5.01 -5.62 -22.57
CA GLU A 73 -4.95 -4.17 -22.36
C GLU A 73 -6.32 -3.54 -22.57
N GLY A 74 -6.52 -2.37 -21.97
CA GLY A 74 -7.72 -1.58 -22.12
C GLY A 74 -7.63 -0.28 -21.35
N CYS A 75 -8.71 0.45 -21.30
CA CYS A 75 -8.81 1.67 -20.50
C CYS A 75 -10.12 1.73 -19.72
N PHE A 76 -10.08 2.38 -18.56
CA PHE A 76 -11.24 2.57 -17.70
C PHE A 76 -11.89 3.92 -18.00
N GLN A 77 -13.15 3.90 -18.43
CA GLN A 77 -13.85 5.06 -18.94
C GLN A 77 -15.27 5.16 -18.36
N MET A 78 -15.83 6.36 -18.40
CA MET A 78 -17.27 6.53 -18.23
C MET A 78 -18.06 5.76 -19.31
N ASN A 79 -19.25 5.33 -18.97
CA ASN A 79 -20.18 4.84 -19.98
C ASN A 79 -20.51 5.97 -20.97
N ASN A 80 -20.32 5.71 -22.27
CA ASN A 80 -20.56 6.68 -23.34
C ASN A 80 -19.87 8.04 -23.11
N PRO A 81 -18.52 8.10 -23.03
CA PRO A 81 -17.76 9.26 -22.52
C PRO A 81 -17.55 10.39 -23.54
N SER A 82 -17.92 10.20 -24.81
CA SER A 82 -17.66 11.21 -25.84
C SER A 82 -18.57 12.44 -25.70
N ILE A 83 -18.01 13.62 -25.48
CA ILE A 83 -18.76 14.88 -25.42
C ILE A 83 -19.55 15.15 -26.72
N HIS A 84 -19.06 14.68 -27.85
CA HIS A 84 -19.72 14.88 -29.15
C HIS A 84 -20.95 13.97 -29.34
N VAL A 85 -21.13 12.96 -28.48
CA VAL A 85 -22.25 12.02 -28.51
C VAL A 85 -23.15 12.19 -27.28
N ASN A 86 -22.56 12.45 -26.12
CA ASN A 86 -23.21 12.59 -24.83
C ASN A 86 -22.81 13.91 -24.19
N GLY A 87 -23.54 14.98 -24.43
CA GLY A 87 -23.24 16.34 -23.98
C GLY A 87 -23.34 16.54 -22.45
N SER A 88 -23.80 15.53 -21.71
CA SER A 88 -23.93 15.58 -20.24
C SER A 88 -23.10 14.52 -19.53
N TYR A 89 -22.11 13.91 -20.21
CA TYR A 89 -21.30 12.84 -19.61
C TYR A 89 -20.54 13.29 -18.37
N ASP A 90 -20.13 14.55 -18.32
CA ASP A 90 -19.41 15.21 -17.22
C ASP A 90 -20.27 15.46 -15.98
N GLN A 91 -21.59 15.37 -16.09
CA GLN A 91 -22.54 15.54 -15.00
C GLN A 91 -22.92 14.21 -14.32
N GLN A 92 -22.43 13.09 -14.85
CA GLN A 92 -22.70 11.77 -14.28
C GLN A 92 -21.72 11.48 -13.12
N ASP A 93 -22.24 10.85 -12.06
CA ASP A 93 -21.44 10.37 -10.96
C ASP A 93 -20.46 9.28 -11.43
N ARG A 94 -19.20 9.39 -10.98
CA ARG A 94 -18.17 8.39 -11.22
C ARG A 94 -18.33 7.25 -10.24
N THR A 95 -19.16 6.31 -10.61
CA THR A 95 -19.43 5.07 -9.85
C THR A 95 -19.05 3.86 -10.70
N TYR A 96 -18.85 2.70 -10.08
CA TYR A 96 -18.57 1.47 -10.81
C TYR A 96 -19.71 1.05 -11.74
N ASP A 97 -20.95 1.49 -11.50
CA ASP A 97 -22.09 1.24 -12.39
C ASP A 97 -22.10 2.15 -13.62
N ASN A 98 -21.51 3.34 -13.49
CA ASN A 98 -21.44 4.33 -14.56
C ASN A 98 -20.12 4.28 -15.34
N MET A 99 -19.22 3.36 -14.98
CA MET A 99 -17.90 3.21 -15.60
C MET A 99 -17.67 1.79 -16.09
N GLU A 100 -16.77 1.64 -17.04
CA GLU A 100 -16.49 0.37 -17.69
C GLU A 100 -15.05 0.29 -18.20
N VAL A 101 -14.49 -0.91 -18.26
CA VAL A 101 -13.26 -1.16 -19.04
C VAL A 101 -13.64 -1.38 -20.50
N VAL A 102 -12.99 -0.65 -21.37
CA VAL A 102 -12.99 -0.84 -22.81
C VAL A 102 -11.70 -1.57 -23.17
N LEU A 103 -11.83 -2.79 -23.67
CA LEU A 103 -10.68 -3.62 -24.07
C LEU A 103 -10.10 -3.15 -25.42
N ASP A 104 -8.80 -3.25 -25.57
CA ASP A 104 -8.09 -3.00 -26.84
C ASP A 104 -8.13 -4.24 -27.74
N GLU A 105 -9.31 -4.88 -27.78
CA GLU A 105 -9.63 -6.09 -28.55
C GLU A 105 -10.83 -5.87 -29.46
N MET A 106 -10.89 -6.61 -30.57
CA MET A 106 -12.00 -6.54 -31.52
C MET A 106 -13.19 -7.37 -31.02
N VAL A 107 -13.75 -6.99 -29.88
CA VAL A 107 -14.90 -7.64 -29.24
C VAL A 107 -16.04 -6.64 -29.03
N PHE A 108 -17.25 -7.02 -29.43
CA PHE A 108 -18.45 -6.16 -29.43
C PHE A 108 -19.66 -6.83 -28.77
N SER A 109 -19.45 -8.04 -28.24
CA SER A 109 -20.49 -8.80 -27.55
C SER A 109 -19.92 -9.52 -26.33
N LYS A 110 -20.79 -9.87 -25.40
CA LYS A 110 -20.47 -10.68 -24.22
C LYS A 110 -19.81 -12.00 -24.58
N GLU A 111 -20.30 -12.63 -25.62
CA GLU A 111 -19.84 -13.93 -26.12
C GLU A 111 -18.41 -13.84 -26.65
N GLU A 112 -18.10 -12.79 -27.42
CA GLU A 112 -16.75 -12.56 -27.95
C GLU A 112 -15.74 -12.28 -26.84
N THR A 113 -16.08 -11.44 -25.87
CA THR A 113 -15.23 -11.16 -24.71
C THR A 113 -14.98 -12.43 -23.88
N LYS A 114 -16.03 -13.21 -23.64
CA LYS A 114 -15.89 -14.50 -22.92
C LYS A 114 -15.05 -15.52 -23.70
N ALA A 115 -15.07 -15.47 -25.02
CA ALA A 115 -14.22 -16.33 -25.86
C ALA A 115 -12.72 -16.03 -25.69
N LEU A 116 -12.34 -14.83 -25.24
CA LEU A 116 -10.96 -14.52 -24.83
C LEU A 116 -10.55 -15.23 -23.53
N GLY A 117 -11.52 -15.71 -22.76
CA GLY A 117 -11.30 -16.31 -21.43
C GLY A 117 -11.52 -15.33 -20.28
N ILE A 118 -12.03 -14.14 -20.55
CA ILE A 118 -12.34 -13.14 -19.52
C ILE A 118 -13.65 -13.50 -18.83
N GLU A 119 -13.59 -13.56 -17.48
CA GLU A 119 -14.71 -13.97 -16.65
C GLU A 119 -14.88 -13.07 -15.43
N THR A 120 -16.02 -13.18 -14.75
CA THR A 120 -16.25 -12.58 -13.44
C THR A 120 -15.21 -13.09 -12.44
N GLY A 121 -14.58 -12.16 -11.72
CA GLY A 121 -13.51 -12.45 -10.76
C GLY A 121 -12.10 -12.32 -11.31
N ASP A 122 -11.92 -11.97 -12.58
CA ASP A 122 -10.62 -11.62 -13.14
C ASP A 122 -10.16 -10.25 -12.60
N ILE A 123 -8.85 -10.09 -12.45
CA ILE A 123 -8.24 -8.91 -11.83
C ILE A 123 -7.98 -7.83 -12.86
N VAL A 124 -8.19 -6.57 -12.48
CA VAL A 124 -7.89 -5.41 -13.30
C VAL A 124 -6.89 -4.51 -12.58
N CYS A 125 -5.71 -4.38 -13.17
CA CYS A 125 -4.61 -3.57 -12.67
C CYS A 125 -4.53 -2.27 -13.46
N PHE A 126 -4.48 -1.12 -12.77
CA PHE A 126 -4.32 0.19 -13.38
C PHE A 126 -2.86 0.58 -13.54
N GLU A 127 -2.56 1.39 -14.56
CA GLU A 127 -1.20 1.87 -14.82
C GLU A 127 -0.70 2.76 -13.69
N THR A 128 0.57 2.56 -13.29
CA THR A 128 1.19 3.28 -12.16
C THR A 128 1.62 4.69 -12.51
N ARG A 129 2.00 4.97 -13.74
CA ARG A 129 2.55 6.24 -14.24
C ARG A 129 3.72 6.79 -13.41
N THR A 130 4.60 5.92 -12.96
CA THR A 130 5.69 6.26 -12.05
C THR A 130 6.67 7.28 -12.66
N ARG A 131 6.96 8.35 -11.90
CA ARG A 131 7.93 9.39 -12.28
C ARG A 131 8.68 9.88 -11.05
N ILE A 132 10.01 10.04 -11.20
CA ILE A 132 10.84 10.74 -10.22
C ILE A 132 11.32 12.03 -10.88
N THR A 133 11.13 13.16 -10.20
CA THR A 133 11.53 14.47 -10.71
C THR A 133 12.97 14.80 -10.29
N GLU A 134 13.61 15.74 -10.99
CA GLU A 134 14.94 16.24 -10.62
C GLU A 134 14.99 16.87 -9.21
N LYS A 135 13.86 17.28 -8.67
CA LYS A 135 13.73 17.83 -7.32
C LYS A 135 13.40 16.77 -6.26
N GLY A 136 13.52 15.49 -6.59
CA GLY A 136 13.32 14.39 -5.66
C GLY A 136 11.86 13.99 -5.40
N TYR A 137 10.87 14.60 -6.05
CA TYR A 137 9.48 14.16 -5.90
C TYR A 137 9.24 12.85 -6.64
N ILE A 138 8.64 11.91 -5.94
CA ILE A 138 8.20 10.62 -6.44
C ILE A 138 6.69 10.70 -6.67
N LYS A 139 6.24 10.42 -7.88
CA LYS A 139 4.82 10.40 -8.24
C LYS A 139 4.49 9.07 -8.87
N SER A 140 3.48 8.40 -8.35
CA SER A 140 3.01 7.10 -8.86
C SER A 140 1.65 6.77 -8.26
N ARG A 141 0.89 5.84 -8.86
CA ARG A 141 -0.07 5.07 -8.11
C ARG A 141 0.67 4.06 -7.23
N PHE A 142 0.06 3.67 -6.14
CA PHE A 142 0.52 2.57 -5.29
C PHE A 142 1.89 2.80 -4.62
N LEU A 143 2.22 4.08 -4.29
CA LEU A 143 3.26 4.37 -3.30
C LEU A 143 2.84 3.81 -1.93
N ASP A 144 1.55 3.80 -1.69
CA ASP A 144 0.82 3.00 -0.73
C ASP A 144 0.71 1.55 -1.25
N ASP A 145 1.47 0.54 -0.76
CA ASP A 145 2.59 0.73 0.17
C ASP A 145 3.91 0.23 -0.44
N LYS A 146 4.02 0.24 -1.77
CA LYS A 146 5.26 -0.13 -2.48
C LYS A 146 6.47 0.69 -2.04
N LEU A 147 6.24 1.92 -1.55
CA LEU A 147 7.32 2.77 -1.08
C LEU A 147 7.95 2.21 0.19
N SER A 148 7.13 1.76 1.14
CA SER A 148 7.63 1.14 2.37
C SER A 148 8.22 -0.24 2.13
N VAL A 149 7.71 -1.01 1.17
CA VAL A 149 8.37 -2.24 0.71
C VAL A 149 9.81 -1.92 0.27
N ALA A 150 10.00 -0.86 -0.53
CA ALA A 150 11.34 -0.45 -0.95
C ALA A 150 12.22 0.00 0.23
N ILE A 151 11.65 0.69 1.23
CA ILE A 151 12.35 1.09 2.46
C ILE A 151 12.81 -0.15 3.25
N LEU A 152 11.96 -1.15 3.42
CA LEU A 152 12.31 -2.37 4.13
C LEU A 152 13.40 -3.18 3.41
N LEU A 153 13.32 -3.28 2.09
CA LEU A 153 14.37 -3.90 1.28
C LEU A 153 15.69 -3.10 1.39
N GLY A 154 15.60 -1.77 1.41
CA GLY A 154 16.73 -0.87 1.64
C GLY A 154 17.38 -1.12 3.00
N TYR A 155 16.58 -1.25 4.06
CA TYR A 155 17.07 -1.56 5.41
C TYR A 155 17.78 -2.93 5.46
N ALA A 156 17.19 -3.96 4.88
CA ALA A 156 17.83 -5.29 4.82
C ALA A 156 19.16 -5.26 4.05
N LYS A 157 19.23 -4.47 2.98
CA LYS A 157 20.46 -4.24 2.22
C LYS A 157 21.52 -3.51 3.07
N TYR A 158 21.12 -2.44 3.75
CA TYR A 158 21.98 -1.66 4.66
C TYR A 158 22.60 -2.54 5.74
N LEU A 159 21.81 -3.35 6.46
CA LEU A 159 22.32 -4.28 7.47
C LEU A 159 23.40 -5.22 6.90
N LYS A 160 23.17 -5.72 5.69
CA LYS A 160 24.09 -6.63 5.01
C LYS A 160 25.39 -5.95 4.57
N GLU A 161 25.32 -4.74 4.01
CA GLU A 161 26.48 -4.01 3.49
C GLU A 161 27.36 -3.46 4.61
N GLU A 162 26.77 -2.98 5.71
CA GLU A 162 27.47 -2.45 6.87
C GLU A 162 27.84 -3.54 7.90
N ASN A 163 27.48 -4.81 7.66
CA ASN A 163 27.68 -5.95 8.58
C ASN A 163 27.08 -5.70 9.97
N ILE A 164 25.91 -5.06 10.02
CA ILE A 164 25.18 -4.80 11.26
C ILE A 164 24.32 -6.01 11.62
N THR A 165 24.41 -6.40 12.89
CA THR A 165 23.49 -7.40 13.47
C THR A 165 22.66 -6.68 14.53
N PRO A 166 21.33 -6.60 14.37
CA PRO A 166 20.44 -6.03 15.38
C PRO A 166 20.61 -6.70 16.74
N SER A 167 20.45 -5.95 17.82
CA SER A 167 20.63 -6.47 19.20
C SER A 167 19.53 -7.41 19.66
N ARG A 168 18.41 -7.45 18.94
CA ARG A 168 17.26 -8.32 19.18
C ARG A 168 16.72 -8.91 17.86
N PRO A 169 15.91 -9.98 17.89
CA PRO A 169 15.33 -10.54 16.68
C PRO A 169 14.50 -9.50 15.92
N VAL A 170 14.81 -9.32 14.64
CA VAL A 170 14.05 -8.45 13.71
C VAL A 170 13.52 -9.30 12.57
N TYR A 171 12.22 -9.24 12.39
CA TYR A 171 11.51 -9.90 11.31
C TYR A 171 10.91 -8.83 10.38
N GLN A 172 10.92 -9.08 9.09
CA GLN A 172 10.16 -8.31 8.11
C GLN A 172 9.04 -9.18 7.54
N HIS A 173 7.82 -8.68 7.58
CA HIS A 173 6.66 -9.31 6.98
C HIS A 173 6.13 -8.39 5.88
N ILE A 174 6.41 -8.73 4.63
CA ILE A 174 5.79 -8.09 3.47
C ILE A 174 4.48 -8.82 3.21
N THR A 175 3.39 -8.20 3.57
CA THR A 175 2.06 -8.80 3.57
C THR A 175 1.36 -8.67 2.21
N VAL A 176 0.23 -9.33 2.10
CA VAL A 176 -0.80 -9.17 1.07
C VAL A 176 -2.17 -9.16 1.75
N TYR A 177 -3.16 -8.53 1.13
CA TYR A 177 -4.51 -8.29 1.68
C TYR A 177 -4.60 -7.21 2.77
N GLU A 178 -3.64 -6.30 2.86
CA GLU A 178 -3.77 -5.14 3.76
C GLU A 178 -4.94 -4.27 3.33
N GLU A 179 -5.02 -3.93 2.05
CA GLU A 179 -6.02 -3.06 1.41
C GLU A 179 -7.47 -3.55 1.57
N VAL A 180 -7.64 -4.79 2.02
CA VAL A 180 -8.93 -5.40 2.35
C VAL A 180 -9.02 -5.81 3.83
N GLY A 181 -8.10 -5.31 4.67
CA GLY A 181 -8.21 -5.29 6.13
C GLY A 181 -7.76 -6.54 6.87
N HIS A 182 -6.95 -7.43 6.26
CA HIS A 182 -6.51 -8.64 6.95
C HIS A 182 -5.09 -9.13 6.59
N GLY A 183 -4.21 -8.24 6.08
CA GLY A 183 -2.85 -8.62 5.66
C GLY A 183 -2.04 -9.23 6.79
N GLY A 184 -1.82 -8.50 7.88
CA GLY A 184 -1.02 -8.91 9.04
C GLY A 184 -1.70 -9.90 9.99
N SER A 185 -2.94 -10.35 9.74
CA SER A 185 -3.75 -11.13 10.69
C SER A 185 -3.19 -12.53 11.05
N ALA A 186 -2.06 -12.92 10.48
CA ALA A 186 -1.44 -14.22 10.72
C ALA A 186 0.08 -14.16 10.53
N SER A 187 0.77 -15.23 10.95
CA SER A 187 2.22 -15.44 10.71
C SER A 187 3.15 -14.60 11.60
N VAL A 188 2.66 -14.12 12.76
CA VAL A 188 3.53 -13.46 13.75
C VAL A 188 4.51 -14.51 14.33
N PRO A 189 5.83 -14.26 14.27
CA PRO A 189 6.81 -15.14 14.86
C PRO A 189 6.69 -15.23 16.40
N GLU A 190 7.00 -16.39 16.96
CA GLU A 190 7.07 -16.56 18.40
C GLU A 190 8.10 -15.63 19.04
N GLY A 191 7.77 -15.06 20.20
CA GLY A 191 8.66 -14.15 20.95
C GLY A 191 8.67 -12.71 20.45
N VAL A 192 7.86 -12.35 19.46
CA VAL A 192 7.64 -10.95 19.06
C VAL A 192 6.85 -10.24 20.14
N THR A 193 7.36 -9.06 20.58
CA THR A 193 6.75 -8.20 21.59
C THR A 193 6.43 -6.80 21.08
N ASP A 194 7.01 -6.44 19.94
CA ASP A 194 6.82 -5.15 19.29
C ASP A 194 6.45 -5.38 17.82
N ILE A 195 5.43 -4.69 17.33
CA ILE A 195 5.02 -4.73 15.93
C ILE A 195 5.04 -3.29 15.41
N LEU A 196 5.84 -3.06 14.37
CA LEU A 196 5.98 -1.77 13.71
C LEU A 196 5.44 -1.87 12.30
N SER A 197 4.32 -1.24 12.01
CA SER A 197 3.90 -1.05 10.62
C SER A 197 4.75 0.06 9.99
N VAL A 198 5.31 -0.22 8.83
CA VAL A 198 5.90 0.78 7.94
C VAL A 198 4.99 0.86 6.74
N ASP A 199 4.19 1.91 6.72
CA ASP A 199 3.14 2.14 5.75
C ASP A 199 3.13 3.65 5.41
N MET A 200 2.30 4.13 4.47
CA MET A 200 2.36 5.53 4.07
C MET A 200 1.98 6.48 5.22
N GLY A 201 2.70 7.59 5.34
CA GLY A 201 2.34 8.69 6.23
C GLY A 201 1.34 9.63 5.55
N CYS A 202 0.22 9.94 6.21
CA CYS A 202 -0.79 10.85 5.67
C CYS A 202 -0.26 12.28 5.52
N VAL A 203 -0.47 12.88 4.35
CA VAL A 203 -0.22 14.30 4.08
C VAL A 203 -1.52 14.95 3.63
N GLY A 204 -1.94 16.01 4.34
CA GLY A 204 -3.18 16.71 4.02
C GLY A 204 -3.49 17.83 5.00
N ASP A 205 -4.63 18.50 4.81
CA ASP A 205 -5.09 19.55 5.71
C ASP A 205 -5.37 19.00 7.11
N GLY A 206 -4.87 19.70 8.12
CA GLY A 206 -5.01 19.30 9.53
C GLY A 206 -3.93 18.36 10.03
N LEU A 207 -2.95 17.98 9.17
CA LEU A 207 -1.78 17.18 9.54
C LEU A 207 -0.49 18.00 9.39
N GLU A 208 0.49 17.71 10.27
CA GLU A 208 1.78 18.40 10.25
C GLU A 208 2.74 17.80 9.21
N CYS A 209 2.61 16.50 8.92
CA CYS A 209 3.50 15.77 8.02
C CYS A 209 3.47 16.34 6.60
N LYS A 210 4.65 16.39 5.99
CA LYS A 210 4.88 16.73 4.58
C LYS A 210 5.60 15.59 3.88
N GLU A 211 5.62 15.59 2.54
CA GLU A 211 6.19 14.49 1.74
C GLU A 211 7.68 14.21 2.01
N HIS A 212 8.43 15.21 2.49
CA HIS A 212 9.86 15.07 2.78
C HIS A 212 10.17 14.57 4.20
N GLN A 213 9.16 14.30 5.02
CA GLN A 213 9.30 13.88 6.41
C GLN A 213 8.93 12.39 6.57
N VAL A 214 9.40 11.79 7.66
CA VAL A 214 8.79 10.58 8.19
C VAL A 214 7.64 10.96 9.11
N SER A 215 6.49 10.35 8.92
CA SER A 215 5.35 10.48 9.83
C SER A 215 5.40 9.38 10.90
N ILE A 216 5.10 9.76 12.14
CA ILE A 216 4.87 8.85 13.26
C ILE A 216 3.39 8.98 13.62
N CYS A 217 2.58 7.97 13.30
CA CYS A 217 1.18 7.98 13.64
C CYS A 217 1.01 7.69 15.14
N VAL A 218 0.39 8.61 15.87
CA VAL A 218 0.13 8.41 17.31
C VAL A 218 -1.27 7.85 17.58
N LYS A 219 -2.19 8.01 16.60
CA LYS A 219 -3.54 7.46 16.61
C LYS A 219 -4.12 7.43 15.22
N ASP A 220 -4.88 6.38 14.91
CA ASP A 220 -5.70 6.28 13.70
C ASP A 220 -7.18 5.93 14.03
N SER A 221 -7.92 5.36 13.06
CA SER A 221 -9.32 4.99 13.24
C SER A 221 -9.50 3.82 14.21
N GLY A 222 -8.53 2.92 14.35
CA GLY A 222 -8.55 1.77 15.24
C GLY A 222 -8.25 2.10 16.69
N GLY A 223 -7.64 3.24 16.94
CA GLY A 223 -7.35 3.72 18.30
C GLY A 223 -5.95 4.31 18.45
N PRO A 224 -5.51 4.63 19.67
CA PRO A 224 -4.15 5.09 19.91
C PRO A 224 -3.16 3.95 19.73
N TYR A 225 -2.02 4.23 19.12
CA TYR A 225 -0.85 3.37 19.14
C TYR A 225 -0.22 3.33 20.53
N SER A 226 0.67 2.35 20.80
CA SER A 226 1.33 2.22 22.10
C SER A 226 2.09 3.50 22.45
N TYR A 227 1.69 4.16 23.54
CA TYR A 227 2.23 5.48 23.93
C TYR A 227 3.73 5.45 24.15
N ASP A 228 4.23 4.42 24.84
CA ASP A 228 5.66 4.26 25.10
C ASP A 228 6.41 3.97 23.80
N PHE A 229 5.88 3.12 22.92
CA PHE A 229 6.53 2.78 21.66
C PHE A 229 6.61 4.00 20.71
N THR A 230 5.54 4.75 20.55
CA THR A 230 5.55 6.02 19.79
C THR A 230 6.49 7.05 20.43
N GLY A 231 6.55 7.10 21.76
CA GLY A 231 7.50 7.93 22.49
C GLY A 231 8.96 7.57 22.22
N GLU A 232 9.28 6.27 22.16
CA GLU A 232 10.62 5.77 21.80
C GLU A 232 11.02 6.17 20.37
N LEU A 233 10.10 6.07 19.40
CA LEU A 233 10.33 6.49 18.01
C LEU A 233 10.57 8.00 17.90
N ILE A 234 9.76 8.82 18.58
CA ILE A 234 9.94 10.27 18.64
C ILE A 234 11.30 10.63 19.28
N ALA A 235 11.68 9.95 20.36
CA ALA A 235 12.97 10.16 21.00
C ALA A 235 14.14 9.78 20.08
N ALA A 236 14.02 8.67 19.32
CA ALA A 236 15.02 8.25 18.33
C ALA A 236 15.14 9.28 17.20
N ALA A 237 14.04 9.79 16.66
CA ALA A 237 14.04 10.83 15.64
C ALA A 237 14.77 12.10 16.13
N LYS A 238 14.43 12.58 17.33
CA LYS A 238 15.08 13.77 17.93
C LYS A 238 16.57 13.57 18.16
N ALA A 239 16.96 12.42 18.70
CA ALA A 239 18.36 12.13 19.03
C ALA A 239 19.26 12.07 17.79
N ASN A 240 18.71 11.71 16.63
CA ASN A 240 19.43 11.55 15.37
C ASN A 240 19.19 12.71 14.38
N GLY A 241 18.43 13.75 14.76
CA GLY A 241 18.16 14.91 13.89
C GLY A 241 17.33 14.56 12.66
N ILE A 242 16.49 13.53 12.74
CA ILE A 242 15.62 13.08 11.66
C ILE A 242 14.42 14.02 11.55
N ASP A 243 14.08 14.43 10.34
CA ASP A 243 12.93 15.30 10.09
C ASP A 243 11.64 14.48 10.11
N TYR A 244 10.83 14.69 11.14
CA TYR A 244 9.62 13.91 11.41
C TYR A 244 8.43 14.79 11.77
N ALA A 245 7.22 14.25 11.60
CA ALA A 245 5.99 14.77 12.19
C ALA A 245 5.26 13.67 12.97
N ALA A 246 4.51 14.07 14.01
CA ALA A 246 3.67 13.16 14.77
C ALA A 246 2.21 13.58 14.64
N ASP A 247 1.37 12.71 14.08
CA ASP A 247 0.02 13.04 13.67
C ASP A 247 -1.04 12.05 14.16
N VAL A 248 -2.30 12.53 14.19
CA VAL A 248 -3.51 11.72 14.37
C VAL A 248 -4.19 11.60 13.02
N TYR A 249 -4.32 10.38 12.49
CA TYR A 249 -4.96 10.15 11.20
C TYR A 249 -6.48 9.94 11.38
N PRO A 250 -7.32 10.73 10.69
CA PRO A 250 -8.76 10.67 10.90
C PRO A 250 -9.44 9.44 10.28
N HIS A 251 -8.91 8.93 9.14
CA HIS A 251 -9.47 7.83 8.35
C HIS A 251 -8.33 6.94 7.86
N TYR A 252 -7.87 6.02 8.69
CA TYR A 252 -6.71 5.21 8.42
C TYR A 252 -6.75 3.91 9.24
N GLY A 253 -6.18 2.87 8.72
CA GLY A 253 -5.84 1.63 9.41
C GLY A 253 -4.61 1.04 8.77
N SER A 254 -3.94 0.10 9.42
CA SER A 254 -2.78 -0.59 8.90
C SER A 254 -2.76 -2.06 9.31
N ASP A 255 -1.81 -2.80 8.76
CA ASP A 255 -1.66 -4.23 9.05
C ASP A 255 -1.47 -4.55 10.53
N VAL A 256 -0.83 -3.66 11.30
CA VAL A 256 -0.63 -3.91 12.73
C VAL A 256 -1.95 -4.08 13.49
N GLU A 257 -3.00 -3.37 13.10
CA GLU A 257 -4.31 -3.57 13.72
C GLU A 257 -4.93 -4.93 13.37
N ALA A 258 -4.74 -5.39 12.13
CA ALA A 258 -5.15 -6.73 11.72
C ALA A 258 -4.37 -7.80 12.49
N THR A 259 -3.08 -7.56 12.74
CA THR A 259 -2.19 -8.44 13.52
C THR A 259 -2.66 -8.54 14.97
N LEU A 260 -3.01 -7.42 15.61
CA LEU A 260 -3.57 -7.42 16.98
C LEU A 260 -4.93 -8.13 17.03
N ARG A 261 -5.82 -7.85 16.07
CA ARG A 261 -7.12 -8.55 15.96
C ARG A 261 -6.95 -10.05 15.70
N GLY A 262 -5.84 -10.44 15.05
CA GLY A 262 -5.43 -11.84 14.85
C GLY A 262 -4.97 -12.55 16.13
N GLY A 263 -4.83 -11.85 17.24
CA GLY A 263 -4.50 -12.39 18.57
C GLY A 263 -3.06 -12.16 19.03
N ALA A 264 -2.28 -11.31 18.35
CA ALA A 264 -0.95 -10.95 18.82
C ALA A 264 -1.03 -10.06 20.06
N ASP A 265 -0.27 -10.42 21.12
CA ASP A 265 -0.12 -9.61 22.35
C ASP A 265 1.23 -8.87 22.27
N ALA A 266 1.21 -7.65 21.69
CA ALA A 266 2.42 -6.88 21.45
C ALA A 266 2.15 -5.36 21.54
N ARG A 267 3.20 -4.59 21.83
CA ARG A 267 3.18 -3.14 21.62
C ARG A 267 3.15 -2.86 20.12
N HIS A 268 2.53 -1.78 19.71
CA HIS A 268 2.37 -1.48 18.29
C HIS A 268 2.60 -0.01 17.98
N ALA A 269 3.11 0.24 16.78
CA ALA A 269 3.35 1.59 16.25
C ALA A 269 3.26 1.58 14.72
N LEU A 270 3.17 2.79 14.15
CA LEU A 270 3.16 3.02 12.71
C LEU A 270 4.05 4.21 12.37
N ILE A 271 4.93 4.01 11.39
CA ILE A 271 5.73 5.07 10.76
C ILE A 271 5.64 4.96 9.24
N GLY A 272 5.94 6.06 8.54
CA GLY A 272 6.04 5.98 7.07
C GLY A 272 6.45 7.29 6.42
N ALA A 273 6.92 7.21 5.18
CA ALA A 273 7.20 8.39 4.39
C ALA A 273 5.90 9.15 4.08
N GLY A 274 5.94 10.48 4.14
CA GLY A 274 4.78 11.29 3.81
C GLY A 274 4.32 11.06 2.38
N VAL A 275 3.04 10.69 2.19
CA VAL A 275 2.39 10.49 0.89
C VAL A 275 1.15 11.38 0.80
N TYR A 276 1.12 12.24 -0.20
CA TYR A 276 -0.02 13.07 -0.55
C TYR A 276 -0.91 12.36 -1.57
N ALA A 277 -2.22 12.58 -1.49
CA ALA A 277 -3.24 12.03 -2.39
C ALA A 277 -3.28 10.48 -2.42
N SER A 278 -3.13 9.84 -1.23
CA SER A 278 -3.25 8.39 -1.07
C SER A 278 -4.54 7.85 -1.69
N HIS A 279 -4.49 6.62 -2.22
CA HIS A 279 -5.53 5.97 -3.01
C HIS A 279 -5.84 6.67 -4.36
N GLY A 280 -4.99 7.62 -4.77
CA GLY A 280 -5.10 8.34 -6.04
C GLY A 280 -3.84 8.24 -6.90
N TYR A 281 -3.47 9.35 -7.55
CA TYR A 281 -2.15 9.51 -8.16
C TYR A 281 -1.25 10.20 -7.14
N GLU A 282 -0.51 9.40 -6.43
CA GLU A 282 0.18 9.73 -5.18
C GLU A 282 1.48 10.49 -5.42
N ARG A 283 1.93 11.17 -4.36
CA ARG A 283 3.14 11.96 -4.38
C ARG A 283 3.86 11.87 -3.04
N SER A 284 5.17 11.62 -3.10
CA SER A 284 6.10 11.60 -1.97
C SER A 284 7.42 12.26 -2.37
N HIS A 285 8.42 12.18 -1.51
CA HIS A 285 9.75 12.74 -1.75
C HIS A 285 10.86 11.79 -1.28
N VAL A 286 12.01 11.81 -1.95
CA VAL A 286 13.17 10.97 -1.60
C VAL A 286 13.67 11.23 -0.16
N ASP A 287 13.52 12.46 0.36
CA ASP A 287 13.89 12.78 1.74
C ASP A 287 12.94 12.11 2.75
N GLY A 288 11.64 11.98 2.45
CA GLY A 288 10.70 11.24 3.27
C GLY A 288 11.08 9.75 3.35
N VAL A 289 11.44 9.16 2.22
CA VAL A 289 11.98 7.78 2.16
C VAL A 289 13.24 7.65 3.02
N LYS A 290 14.18 8.59 2.87
CA LYS A 290 15.43 8.62 3.64
C LYS A 290 15.15 8.74 5.14
N ASN A 291 14.35 9.72 5.55
CA ASN A 291 14.02 9.94 6.96
C ASN A 291 13.33 8.71 7.59
N THR A 292 12.49 8.01 6.83
CA THR A 292 11.83 6.78 7.29
C THR A 292 12.84 5.65 7.48
N LEU A 293 13.76 5.45 6.53
CA LEU A 293 14.83 4.46 6.63
C LEU A 293 15.77 4.76 7.82
N GLU A 294 16.15 6.02 8.00
CA GLU A 294 17.01 6.47 9.11
C GLU A 294 16.35 6.27 10.47
N LEU A 295 15.03 6.54 10.58
CA LEU A 295 14.28 6.29 11.81
C LEU A 295 14.18 4.79 12.11
N LEU A 296 13.93 3.97 11.09
CA LEU A 296 13.88 2.51 11.23
C LEU A 296 15.22 1.98 11.75
N ALA A 297 16.35 2.40 11.16
CA ALA A 297 17.70 2.03 11.58
C ALA A 297 17.98 2.54 13.00
N ALA A 298 17.73 3.82 13.30
CA ALA A 298 17.93 4.42 14.62
C ALA A 298 17.15 3.74 15.75
N TYR A 299 16.03 3.09 15.42
CA TYR A 299 15.23 2.35 16.38
C TYR A 299 15.67 0.88 16.50
N LEU A 300 15.97 0.20 15.39
CA LEU A 300 16.24 -1.25 15.37
C LEU A 300 17.69 -1.64 15.62
N ASP A 301 18.65 -0.75 15.34
CA ASP A 301 20.11 -1.04 15.47
C ASP A 301 20.67 -0.79 16.88
N LYS A 302 19.80 -0.55 17.87
CA LYS A 302 20.16 -0.27 19.27
C LYS A 302 20.68 -1.49 20.01
#